data_4f58f52f72fd3f0858ce6d9a5af228cd
#
_entry.id   4f58f52f72fd3f0858ce6d9a5af228cd
#
_cell.length_a   1.000
_cell.length_b   1.000
_cell.length_c   1.000
_cell.angle_alpha   90.00
_cell.angle_beta   90.00
_cell.angle_gamma   90.00
#
_symmetry.space_group_name_H-M   'P 1'
#
loop_
_entity.id
_entity.type
_entity.pdbx_description
1 polymer ?
#
loop_
_entity_poly.entity_id
_entity_poly.type
_entity_poly.pdbx_seq_one_letter_code
_entity_poly.pdbx_strand_id
1 'polypeptide(L)'
;MPQVALTFDDGPDPRWTPAILAALRAAGATATFFVLGECVRRHPGLVGEAIADGHAVEVHADHHTSHADMTRADAAADLDRVLDVLDGLGVRPARWRTPWGIEADWTRGIAAEHGLEVVGWTADTKDWRGDPAADMLAAVLPDLRDGAIVLAHDGLGPGALRDGCEETVALVAPLVAAARDRGLEPGALR
;
A
#
# COMPACT_ATOMS: atom_id res chain seq x y z
N MET A 1 -3.13 -17.36 -13.78
CA MET A 1 -2.23 -16.60 -14.66
C MET A 1 -1.12 -16.03 -13.77
N PRO A 2 0.11 -15.89 -14.28
CA PRO A 2 1.17 -15.20 -13.56
C PRO A 2 0.70 -13.79 -13.17
N GLN A 3 1.02 -13.34 -11.92
CA GLN A 3 0.46 -12.12 -11.38
C GLN A 3 1.56 -11.25 -10.74
N VAL A 4 1.35 -9.93 -10.81
CA VAL A 4 2.11 -8.95 -10.02
C VAL A 4 1.13 -8.11 -9.19
N ALA A 5 1.40 -8.00 -7.89
CA ALA A 5 0.61 -7.18 -7.00
C ALA A 5 1.08 -5.72 -7.05
N LEU A 6 0.15 -4.80 -7.28
CA LEU A 6 0.37 -3.36 -7.15
C LEU A 6 -0.08 -2.95 -5.75
N THR A 7 0.80 -2.30 -4.99
CA THR A 7 0.48 -1.90 -3.62
C THR A 7 0.86 -0.46 -3.34
N PHE A 8 0.03 0.22 -2.56
CA PHE A 8 0.20 1.63 -2.17
C PHE A 8 0.05 1.76 -0.66
N ASP A 9 0.98 2.48 -0.03
CA ASP A 9 1.03 2.71 1.41
C ASP A 9 0.76 4.19 1.76
N ASP A 10 0.51 4.47 3.03
CA ASP A 10 0.38 5.79 3.68
C ASP A 10 -0.93 6.55 3.46
N GLY A 11 -1.80 6.07 2.57
CA GLY A 11 -3.11 6.69 2.33
C GLY A 11 -4.17 6.35 3.41
N PRO A 12 -5.43 6.78 3.19
CA PRO A 12 -5.87 7.59 2.06
C PRO A 12 -5.51 9.08 2.18
N ASP A 13 -5.01 9.65 1.09
CA ASP A 13 -4.75 11.09 0.95
C ASP A 13 -5.85 11.73 0.08
N PRO A 14 -6.43 12.90 0.45
CA PRO A 14 -7.56 13.49 -0.27
C PRO A 14 -7.23 13.97 -1.68
N ARG A 15 -5.95 14.17 -2.02
CA ARG A 15 -5.51 14.56 -3.35
C ARG A 15 -5.01 13.37 -4.16
N TRP A 16 -4.21 12.50 -3.52
CA TRP A 16 -3.42 11.51 -4.26
C TRP A 16 -4.14 10.18 -4.41
N THR A 17 -4.85 9.71 -3.40
CA THR A 17 -5.62 8.47 -3.50
C THR A 17 -6.64 8.51 -4.64
N PRO A 18 -7.48 9.58 -4.80
CA PRO A 18 -8.40 9.67 -5.94
C PRO A 18 -7.69 9.69 -7.29
N ALA A 19 -6.51 10.34 -7.39
CA ALA A 19 -5.75 10.41 -8.63
C ALA A 19 -5.19 9.03 -9.02
N ILE A 20 -4.69 8.25 -8.05
CA ILE A 20 -4.21 6.89 -8.26
C ILE A 20 -5.36 5.95 -8.62
N LEU A 21 -6.51 6.03 -7.93
CA LEU A 21 -7.71 5.27 -8.27
C LEU A 21 -8.15 5.53 -9.72
N ALA A 22 -8.15 6.81 -10.14
CA ALA A 22 -8.48 7.18 -11.53
C ALA A 22 -7.47 6.60 -12.54
N ALA A 23 -6.17 6.63 -12.23
CA ALA A 23 -5.12 6.06 -13.09
C ALA A 23 -5.24 4.54 -13.19
N LEU A 24 -5.50 3.84 -12.07
CA LEU A 24 -5.73 2.39 -12.04
C LEU A 24 -6.97 1.99 -12.85
N ARG A 25 -8.08 2.73 -12.69
CA ARG A 25 -9.31 2.53 -13.46
C ARG A 25 -9.06 2.71 -14.96
N ALA A 26 -8.34 3.76 -15.36
CA ALA A 26 -7.98 4.01 -16.77
C ALA A 26 -7.07 2.92 -17.35
N ALA A 27 -6.18 2.36 -16.53
CA ALA A 27 -5.30 1.26 -16.91
C ALA A 27 -5.98 -0.12 -16.84
N GLY A 28 -7.20 -0.21 -16.30
CA GLY A 28 -7.94 -1.47 -16.14
C GLY A 28 -7.25 -2.43 -15.17
N ALA A 29 -6.69 -1.94 -14.08
CA ALA A 29 -6.00 -2.72 -13.07
C ALA A 29 -6.57 -2.45 -11.67
N THR A 30 -6.43 -3.42 -10.76
CA THR A 30 -6.71 -3.25 -9.33
C THR A 30 -5.42 -3.18 -8.52
N ALA A 31 -5.50 -2.82 -7.26
CA ALA A 31 -4.36 -2.71 -6.36
C ALA A 31 -4.77 -3.02 -4.91
N THR A 32 -3.79 -3.10 -4.03
CA THR A 32 -3.98 -3.14 -2.58
C THR A 32 -3.48 -1.85 -1.95
N PHE A 33 -4.30 -1.25 -1.10
CA PHE A 33 -3.98 -0.04 -0.33
C PHE A 33 -3.75 -0.43 1.13
N PHE A 34 -2.54 -0.21 1.63
CA PHE A 34 -2.20 -0.37 3.04
C PHE A 34 -2.38 0.97 3.74
N VAL A 35 -3.47 1.10 4.50
CA VAL A 35 -3.96 2.40 4.97
C VAL A 35 -3.50 2.73 6.38
N LEU A 36 -3.37 4.03 6.66
CA LEU A 36 -3.18 4.58 8.00
C LEU A 36 -4.54 4.90 8.63
N GLY A 37 -4.80 4.41 9.84
CA GLY A 37 -6.06 4.62 10.56
C GLY A 37 -6.39 6.10 10.77
N GLU A 38 -5.39 6.92 11.07
CA GLU A 38 -5.57 8.37 11.17
C GLU A 38 -6.02 9.02 9.85
N CYS A 39 -5.56 8.51 8.70
CA CYS A 39 -5.98 8.98 7.38
C CYS A 39 -7.39 8.48 7.04
N VAL A 40 -7.71 7.22 7.39
CA VAL A 40 -9.05 6.66 7.21
C VAL A 40 -10.08 7.46 7.99
N ARG A 41 -9.80 7.81 9.26
CA ARG A 41 -10.72 8.65 10.07
C ARG A 41 -11.01 10.01 9.43
N ARG A 42 -10.01 10.61 8.78
CA ARG A 42 -10.17 11.89 8.10
C ARG A 42 -10.91 11.78 6.76
N HIS A 43 -10.73 10.65 6.05
CA HIS A 43 -11.22 10.47 4.68
C HIS A 43 -11.87 9.08 4.45
N PRO A 44 -12.88 8.68 5.26
CA PRO A 44 -13.46 7.33 5.19
C PRO A 44 -14.12 7.02 3.84
N GLY A 45 -14.62 8.05 3.14
CA GLY A 45 -15.22 7.89 1.82
C GLY A 45 -14.26 7.34 0.78
N LEU A 46 -12.96 7.66 0.86
CA LEU A 46 -11.95 7.18 -0.09
C LEU A 46 -11.71 5.67 0.04
N VAL A 47 -11.84 5.12 1.25
CA VAL A 47 -11.82 3.66 1.46
C VAL A 47 -13.00 3.00 0.74
N GLY A 48 -14.19 3.60 0.84
CA GLY A 48 -15.39 3.13 0.12
C GLY A 48 -15.22 3.18 -1.39
N GLU A 49 -14.60 4.25 -1.93
CA GLU A 49 -14.31 4.38 -3.37
C GLU A 49 -13.32 3.30 -3.83
N ALA A 50 -12.24 3.07 -3.09
CA ALA A 50 -11.26 2.02 -3.40
C ALA A 50 -11.93 0.64 -3.47
N ILE A 51 -12.77 0.30 -2.50
CA ILE A 51 -13.51 -0.97 -2.46
C ILE A 51 -14.50 -1.07 -3.64
N ALA A 52 -15.24 0.00 -3.94
CA ALA A 52 -16.21 0.02 -5.03
C ALA A 52 -15.54 -0.19 -6.40
N ASP A 53 -14.28 0.24 -6.57
CA ASP A 53 -13.47 0.00 -7.75
C ASP A 53 -12.80 -1.40 -7.77
N GLY A 54 -13.03 -2.23 -6.75
CA GLY A 54 -12.52 -3.60 -6.68
C GLY A 54 -11.09 -3.72 -6.12
N HIS A 55 -10.58 -2.67 -5.49
CA HIS A 55 -9.28 -2.69 -4.80
C HIS A 55 -9.40 -3.37 -3.43
N ALA A 56 -8.30 -3.93 -2.95
CA ALA A 56 -8.18 -4.42 -1.58
C ALA A 56 -7.72 -3.29 -0.65
N VAL A 57 -8.22 -3.29 0.59
CA VAL A 57 -7.78 -2.37 1.65
C VAL A 57 -7.27 -3.20 2.81
N GLU A 58 -6.03 -2.98 3.20
CA GLU A 58 -5.27 -3.72 4.19
C GLU A 58 -4.63 -2.74 5.21
N VAL A 59 -4.03 -3.27 6.26
CA VAL A 59 -3.49 -2.46 7.36
C VAL A 59 -2.05 -2.02 7.11
N HIS A 60 -1.77 -0.71 7.26
CA HIS A 60 -0.40 -0.21 7.44
C HIS A 60 -0.09 0.03 8.93
N ALA A 61 -0.79 0.95 9.57
CA ALA A 61 -0.74 1.25 11.00
C ALA A 61 -1.90 2.20 11.36
N ASP A 62 -2.09 2.52 12.63
CA ASP A 62 -2.91 3.67 13.00
C ASP A 62 -2.12 4.97 12.78
N HIS A 63 -0.86 4.98 13.27
CA HIS A 63 0.11 6.07 13.03
C HIS A 63 1.39 5.50 12.47
N HIS A 64 2.01 6.20 11.52
CA HIS A 64 3.24 5.75 10.85
C HIS A 64 4.45 5.81 11.80
N THR A 65 4.53 4.85 12.73
CA THR A 65 5.60 4.71 13.74
C THR A 65 6.36 3.41 13.52
N SER A 66 7.69 3.46 13.59
CA SER A 66 8.55 2.28 13.45
C SER A 66 8.37 1.32 14.62
N HIS A 67 8.24 0.03 14.35
CA HIS A 67 8.21 -1.01 15.38
C HIS A 67 9.52 -1.07 16.21
N ALA A 68 10.63 -0.57 15.67
CA ALA A 68 11.87 -0.44 16.43
C ALA A 68 11.77 0.59 17.57
N ASP A 69 10.84 1.54 17.45
CA ASP A 69 10.62 2.64 18.41
C ASP A 69 9.39 2.41 19.30
N MET A 70 8.75 1.24 19.20
CA MET A 70 7.53 0.89 19.93
C MET A 70 7.77 -0.25 20.92
N THR A 71 6.99 -0.28 22.01
CA THR A 71 6.82 -1.51 22.77
C THR A 71 5.79 -2.42 22.09
N ARG A 72 5.80 -3.72 22.44
CA ARG A 72 4.78 -4.66 21.97
C ARG A 72 3.36 -4.18 22.28
N ALA A 73 3.15 -3.61 23.49
CA ALA A 73 1.84 -3.14 23.93
C ALA A 73 1.38 -1.93 23.10
N ASP A 74 2.29 -0.99 22.82
CA ASP A 74 1.97 0.18 22.00
C ASP A 74 1.62 -0.21 20.56
N ALA A 75 2.36 -1.18 19.97
CA ALA A 75 2.11 -1.67 18.64
C ALA A 75 0.78 -2.46 18.55
N ALA A 76 0.45 -3.27 19.56
CA ALA A 76 -0.84 -3.95 19.62
C ALA A 76 -1.99 -2.93 19.72
N ALA A 77 -1.85 -1.91 20.58
CA ALA A 77 -2.86 -0.86 20.70
C ALA A 77 -2.98 0.01 19.43
N ASP A 78 -1.89 0.22 18.69
CA ASP A 78 -1.91 0.90 17.40
C ASP A 78 -2.68 0.09 16.36
N LEU A 79 -2.40 -1.23 16.28
CA LEU A 79 -3.11 -2.15 15.41
C LEU A 79 -4.60 -2.24 15.74
N ASP A 80 -4.97 -2.36 17.03
CA ASP A 80 -6.37 -2.40 17.45
C ASP A 80 -7.13 -1.18 16.96
N ARG A 81 -6.55 0.04 17.08
CA ARG A 81 -7.20 1.28 16.64
C ARG A 81 -7.49 1.32 15.14
N VAL A 82 -6.55 0.88 14.30
CA VAL A 82 -6.81 0.87 12.84
C VAL A 82 -7.81 -0.22 12.47
N LEU A 83 -7.77 -1.38 13.13
CA LEU A 83 -8.75 -2.45 12.92
C LEU A 83 -10.17 -2.01 13.30
N ASP A 84 -10.35 -1.31 14.43
CA ASP A 84 -11.64 -0.76 14.86
C ASP A 84 -12.21 0.21 13.82
N VAL A 85 -11.37 1.08 13.26
CA VAL A 85 -11.79 2.03 12.22
C VAL A 85 -12.22 1.30 10.95
N LEU A 86 -11.46 0.31 10.51
CA LEU A 86 -11.77 -0.48 9.32
C LEU A 86 -13.01 -1.35 9.52
N ASP A 87 -13.17 -1.95 10.70
CA ASP A 87 -14.37 -2.70 11.08
C ASP A 87 -15.64 -1.84 11.02
N GLY A 88 -15.56 -0.60 11.49
CA GLY A 88 -16.64 0.39 11.38
C GLY A 88 -17.06 0.71 9.94
N LEU A 89 -16.19 0.48 8.96
CA LEU A 89 -16.47 0.60 7.52
C LEU A 89 -16.83 -0.74 6.86
N GLY A 90 -16.91 -1.83 7.62
CA GLY A 90 -17.18 -3.17 7.10
C GLY A 90 -15.98 -3.82 6.40
N VAL A 91 -14.78 -3.29 6.57
CA VAL A 91 -13.55 -3.83 6.00
C VAL A 91 -12.95 -4.88 6.94
N ARG A 92 -12.54 -6.00 6.37
CA ARG A 92 -11.89 -7.11 7.11
C ARG A 92 -10.55 -7.37 6.47
N PRO A 93 -9.49 -6.67 6.91
CA PRO A 93 -8.15 -6.89 6.40
C PRO A 93 -7.63 -8.29 6.77
N ALA A 94 -6.78 -8.84 5.92
CA ALA A 94 -6.09 -10.10 6.15
C ALA A 94 -4.58 -9.92 6.26
N ARG A 95 -4.08 -8.71 5.98
CA ARG A 95 -2.65 -8.43 5.89
C ARG A 95 -2.27 -7.15 6.63
N TRP A 96 -1.04 -7.18 7.14
CA TRP A 96 -0.42 -6.05 7.79
C TRP A 96 0.96 -5.78 7.17
N ARG A 97 1.17 -4.57 6.66
CA ARG A 97 2.49 -4.10 6.26
C ARG A 97 2.95 -3.07 7.27
N THR A 98 4.05 -3.36 7.95
CA THR A 98 4.59 -2.48 8.99
C THR A 98 5.22 -1.22 8.39
N PRO A 99 5.17 -0.05 9.05
CA PRO A 99 5.88 1.15 8.64
C PRO A 99 7.36 0.89 8.34
N TRP A 100 7.84 1.40 7.19
CA TRP A 100 9.18 1.14 6.62
C TRP A 100 9.52 -0.35 6.41
N GLY A 101 8.58 -1.29 6.54
CA GLY A 101 8.84 -2.72 6.53
C GLY A 101 9.64 -3.20 7.74
N ILE A 102 9.75 -2.39 8.81
CA ILE A 102 10.51 -2.74 10.01
C ILE A 102 9.66 -3.62 10.92
N GLU A 103 10.17 -4.79 11.25
CA GLU A 103 9.57 -5.72 12.21
C GLU A 103 10.42 -5.79 13.48
N ALA A 104 9.77 -5.92 14.63
CA ALA A 104 10.38 -6.33 15.89
C ALA A 104 10.08 -7.81 16.15
N ASP A 105 10.77 -8.44 17.08
CA ASP A 105 10.63 -9.87 17.40
C ASP A 105 9.18 -10.30 17.72
N TRP A 106 8.37 -9.37 18.20
CA TRP A 106 6.98 -9.60 18.58
C TRP A 106 5.96 -9.28 17.46
N THR A 107 6.37 -8.63 16.35
CA THR A 107 5.45 -8.17 15.27
C THR A 107 4.58 -9.30 14.73
N ARG A 108 5.19 -10.40 14.31
CA ARG A 108 4.47 -11.56 13.74
C ARG A 108 3.56 -12.26 14.77
N GLY A 109 3.92 -12.19 16.06
CA GLY A 109 3.08 -12.71 17.14
C GLY A 109 1.79 -11.89 17.28
N ILE A 110 1.88 -10.56 17.26
CA ILE A 110 0.70 -9.67 17.27
C ILE A 110 -0.17 -9.92 16.02
N ALA A 111 0.44 -9.99 14.84
CA ALA A 111 -0.29 -10.26 13.61
C ALA A 111 -1.10 -11.56 13.68
N ALA A 112 -0.47 -12.64 14.18
CA ALA A 112 -1.14 -13.95 14.34
C ALA A 112 -2.31 -13.90 15.34
N GLU A 113 -2.19 -13.15 16.43
CA GLU A 113 -3.26 -12.93 17.41
C GLU A 113 -4.49 -12.27 16.80
N HIS A 114 -4.30 -11.46 15.74
CA HIS A 114 -5.35 -10.75 15.00
C HIS A 114 -5.76 -11.45 13.69
N GLY A 115 -5.17 -12.61 13.38
CA GLY A 115 -5.44 -13.35 12.14
C GLY A 115 -4.89 -12.66 10.89
N LEU A 116 -3.85 -11.84 11.02
CA LEU A 116 -3.21 -11.11 9.94
C LEU A 116 -1.91 -11.78 9.48
N GLU A 117 -1.60 -11.66 8.20
CA GLU A 117 -0.30 -11.99 7.62
C GLU A 117 0.56 -10.71 7.52
N VAL A 118 1.81 -10.76 8.02
CA VAL A 118 2.76 -9.67 7.79
C VAL A 118 3.36 -9.81 6.40
N VAL A 119 3.22 -8.77 5.57
CA VAL A 119 3.68 -8.77 4.19
C VAL A 119 4.61 -7.59 3.92
N GLY A 120 5.67 -7.84 3.14
CA GLY A 120 6.58 -6.81 2.63
C GLY A 120 6.35 -6.54 1.15
N TRP A 121 7.46 -6.30 0.43
CA TRP A 121 7.50 -6.11 -1.01
C TRP A 121 8.74 -6.76 -1.61
N THR A 122 8.72 -6.95 -2.92
CA THR A 122 9.83 -7.55 -3.67
C THR A 122 10.39 -6.61 -4.73
N ALA A 123 9.65 -5.55 -5.07
CA ALA A 123 10.05 -4.51 -6.01
C ALA A 123 9.67 -3.14 -5.41
N ASP A 124 10.63 -2.25 -5.27
CA ASP A 124 10.47 -0.93 -4.66
C ASP A 124 10.61 0.15 -5.72
N THR A 125 9.54 0.91 -5.97
CA THR A 125 9.56 2.05 -6.90
C THR A 125 10.45 3.19 -6.43
N LYS A 126 10.68 3.27 -5.12
CA LYS A 126 11.37 4.39 -4.45
C LYS A 126 10.74 5.76 -4.75
N ASP A 127 9.42 5.76 -5.01
CA ASP A 127 8.66 6.95 -5.35
C ASP A 127 8.72 8.04 -4.26
N TRP A 128 8.95 7.64 -3.00
CA TRP A 128 9.18 8.55 -1.87
C TRP A 128 10.36 9.51 -2.08
N ARG A 129 11.28 9.20 -3.03
CA ARG A 129 12.43 10.07 -3.37
C ARG A 129 12.04 11.24 -4.28
N GLY A 130 10.92 11.13 -5.01
CA GLY A 130 10.50 12.11 -6.00
C GLY A 130 11.19 11.97 -7.36
N ASP A 131 11.73 10.79 -7.65
CA ASP A 131 12.30 10.49 -8.96
C ASP A 131 11.20 10.48 -10.05
N PRO A 132 11.53 10.78 -11.33
CA PRO A 132 10.57 10.69 -12.43
C PRO A 132 9.97 9.29 -12.61
N ALA A 133 8.73 9.19 -13.08
CA ALA A 133 8.04 7.92 -13.30
C ALA A 133 8.83 6.93 -14.18
N ALA A 134 9.58 7.43 -15.17
CA ALA A 134 10.43 6.59 -16.03
C ALA A 134 11.57 5.93 -15.26
N ASP A 135 12.18 6.64 -14.31
CA ASP A 135 13.27 6.11 -13.48
C ASP A 135 12.74 5.11 -12.46
N MET A 136 11.57 5.39 -11.87
CA MET A 136 10.86 4.46 -10.99
C MET A 136 10.49 3.17 -11.71
N LEU A 137 9.97 3.28 -12.94
CA LEU A 137 9.68 2.11 -13.77
C LEU A 137 10.96 1.30 -14.03
N ALA A 138 12.04 1.95 -14.44
CA ALA A 138 13.32 1.29 -14.70
C ALA A 138 13.84 0.57 -13.45
N ALA A 139 13.63 1.12 -12.27
CA ALA A 139 14.06 0.52 -10.99
C ALA A 139 13.33 -0.80 -10.70
N VAL A 140 12.03 -0.92 -11.00
CA VAL A 140 11.23 -2.12 -10.69
C VAL A 140 11.24 -3.16 -11.80
N LEU A 141 11.57 -2.79 -13.05
CA LEU A 141 11.55 -3.70 -14.19
C LEU A 141 12.32 -5.03 -13.98
N PRO A 142 13.51 -5.06 -13.35
CA PRO A 142 14.24 -6.32 -13.09
C PRO A 142 13.50 -7.29 -12.17
N ASP A 143 12.65 -6.77 -11.29
CA ASP A 143 11.93 -7.52 -10.26
C ASP A 143 10.49 -7.87 -10.65
N LEU A 144 10.00 -7.37 -11.80
CA LEU A 144 8.67 -7.71 -12.33
C LEU A 144 8.64 -9.15 -12.84
N ARG A 145 8.18 -10.05 -11.98
CA ARG A 145 8.00 -11.48 -12.23
C ARG A 145 6.75 -12.00 -11.54
N ASP A 146 6.38 -13.23 -11.80
CA ASP A 146 5.25 -13.87 -11.11
C ASP A 146 5.44 -13.85 -9.59
N GLY A 147 4.40 -13.43 -8.88
CA GLY A 147 4.38 -13.26 -7.43
C GLY A 147 5.10 -12.01 -6.92
N ALA A 148 5.57 -11.11 -7.80
CA ALA A 148 6.17 -9.86 -7.33
C ALA A 148 5.12 -8.96 -6.66
N ILE A 149 5.56 -8.26 -5.61
CA ILE A 149 4.79 -7.25 -4.88
C ILE A 149 5.51 -5.92 -5.05
N VAL A 150 4.86 -4.99 -5.75
CA VAL A 150 5.41 -3.66 -6.05
C VAL A 150 4.97 -2.68 -4.97
N LEU A 151 5.92 -2.02 -4.33
CA LEU A 151 5.70 -0.92 -3.39
C LEU A 151 5.65 0.42 -4.11
N ALA A 152 4.62 1.18 -3.84
CA ALA A 152 4.48 2.62 -4.10
C ALA A 152 3.68 3.25 -2.94
N HIS A 153 3.40 4.54 -3.00
CA HIS A 153 2.69 5.24 -1.93
C HIS A 153 1.63 6.18 -2.53
N ASP A 154 0.42 6.17 -1.94
CA ASP A 154 -0.67 7.12 -2.24
C ASP A 154 -0.80 8.23 -1.19
N GLY A 155 0.17 8.30 -0.26
CA GLY A 155 0.33 9.33 0.75
C GLY A 155 1.78 9.83 0.86
N LEU A 156 1.99 10.81 1.74
CA LEU A 156 3.30 11.37 2.08
C LEU A 156 3.64 10.95 3.51
N GLY A 157 4.24 9.76 3.64
CA GLY A 157 4.71 9.26 4.93
C GLY A 157 5.95 10.02 5.45
N PRO A 158 6.30 9.84 6.72
CA PRO A 158 7.51 10.41 7.29
C PRO A 158 8.76 9.97 6.55
N GLY A 159 9.60 10.92 6.15
CA GLY A 159 10.83 10.67 5.39
C GLY A 159 10.68 10.76 3.88
N ALA A 160 9.49 11.04 3.35
CA ALA A 160 9.32 11.38 1.94
C ALA A 160 10.14 12.63 1.59
N LEU A 161 10.88 12.57 0.48
CA LEU A 161 11.69 13.67 -0.06
C LEU A 161 10.94 14.45 -1.15
N ARG A 162 9.70 14.06 -1.45
CA ARG A 162 8.81 14.63 -2.47
C ARG A 162 7.69 15.44 -1.81
N ASP A 163 7.12 16.39 -2.55
CA ASP A 163 6.02 17.24 -2.11
C ASP A 163 4.64 16.75 -2.58
N GLY A 164 4.61 15.66 -3.38
CA GLY A 164 3.40 15.10 -3.95
C GLY A 164 3.62 13.71 -4.55
N CYS A 165 2.53 13.12 -5.08
CA CYS A 165 2.56 11.80 -5.70
C CYS A 165 2.30 11.86 -7.22
N GLU A 166 2.54 13.01 -7.87
CA GLU A 166 2.31 13.20 -9.31
C GLU A 166 3.03 12.13 -10.14
N GLU A 167 4.30 11.88 -9.81
CA GLU A 167 5.12 10.90 -10.53
C GLU A 167 4.66 9.46 -10.23
N THR A 168 4.15 9.19 -9.03
CA THR A 168 3.52 7.89 -8.71
C THR A 168 2.24 7.69 -9.53
N VAL A 169 1.41 8.72 -9.66
CA VAL A 169 0.22 8.68 -10.54
C VAL A 169 0.62 8.42 -11.99
N ALA A 170 1.66 9.13 -12.48
CA ALA A 170 2.17 8.96 -13.84
C ALA A 170 2.79 7.57 -14.08
N LEU A 171 3.32 6.91 -13.04
CA LEU A 171 3.89 5.57 -13.10
C LEU A 171 2.85 4.48 -13.33
N VAL A 172 1.59 4.65 -12.89
CA VAL A 172 0.58 3.56 -12.90
C VAL A 172 0.41 2.94 -14.29
N ALA A 173 0.14 3.76 -15.30
CA ALA A 173 -0.14 3.26 -16.65
C ALA A 173 1.08 2.54 -17.28
N PRO A 174 2.31 3.09 -17.28
CA PRO A 174 3.47 2.40 -17.82
C PRO A 174 3.86 1.14 -17.03
N LEU A 175 3.64 1.11 -15.70
CA LEU A 175 3.88 -0.08 -14.88
C LEU A 175 2.91 -1.22 -15.22
N VAL A 176 1.61 -0.90 -15.36
CA VAL A 176 0.59 -1.87 -15.82
C VAL A 176 0.91 -2.41 -17.20
N ALA A 177 1.29 -1.55 -18.15
CA ALA A 177 1.69 -1.97 -19.50
C ALA A 177 2.91 -2.89 -19.46
N ALA A 178 3.97 -2.51 -18.73
CA ALA A 178 5.19 -3.29 -18.61
C ALA A 178 4.97 -4.67 -17.96
N ALA A 179 4.03 -4.79 -17.03
CA ALA A 179 3.63 -6.07 -16.45
C ALA A 179 2.95 -6.95 -17.51
N ARG A 180 1.96 -6.40 -18.22
CA ARG A 180 1.24 -7.13 -19.28
C ARG A 180 2.13 -7.56 -20.44
N ASP A 181 3.09 -6.74 -20.83
CA ASP A 181 4.09 -7.07 -21.87
C ASP A 181 4.97 -8.28 -21.48
N ARG A 182 5.05 -8.58 -20.17
CA ARG A 182 5.72 -9.76 -19.61
C ARG A 182 4.77 -10.95 -19.38
N GLY A 183 3.50 -10.82 -19.76
CA GLY A 183 2.49 -11.84 -19.53
C GLY A 183 2.03 -11.94 -18.07
N LEU A 184 2.24 -10.90 -17.28
CA LEU A 184 1.79 -10.81 -15.88
C LEU A 184 0.45 -10.06 -15.81
N GLU A 185 -0.46 -10.51 -14.95
CA GLU A 185 -1.68 -9.78 -14.65
C GLU A 185 -1.44 -8.85 -13.46
N PRO A 186 -1.45 -7.51 -13.65
CA PRO A 186 -1.32 -6.57 -12.55
C PRO A 186 -2.64 -6.47 -11.77
N GLY A 187 -2.57 -6.55 -10.44
CA GLY A 187 -3.78 -6.51 -9.62
C GLY A 187 -3.53 -6.38 -8.13
N ALA A 188 -4.61 -6.53 -7.35
CA ALA A 188 -4.52 -6.58 -5.90
C ALA A 188 -3.77 -7.84 -5.43
N LEU A 189 -3.13 -7.76 -4.27
CA LEU A 189 -2.46 -8.89 -3.62
C LEU A 189 -3.51 -9.96 -3.24
N ARG A 190 -3.23 -11.21 -3.61
CA ARG A 190 -4.12 -12.37 -3.36
C ARG A 190 -3.64 -13.21 -2.20
#